data_0aeff686a0d321ffb494f377e589f4f6
#
_entry.id   0aeff686a0d321ffb494f377e589f4f6
#
_cell.length_a   1.000
_cell.length_b   1.000
_cell.length_c   1.000
_cell.angle_alpha   90.00
_cell.angle_beta   90.00
_cell.angle_gamma   90.00
#
_symmetry.space_group_name_H-M   'P 1'
#
loop_
_entity.id
_entity.type
_entity.pdbx_description
1 polymer ?
#
loop_
_entity_poly.entity_id
_entity_poly.type
_entity_poly.pdbx_seq_one_letter_code
_entity_poly.pdbx_strand_id
1 'polypeptide(L)'
;MFKEPKLGSEIVDTYGCFAFHSGLLANGCPGEEDTHPLHGEFPCSQMEMSYLRFSEEKIMLFSEFEYVKGFGHHYQAVPNVTMYKDATQLQISLEVQNLSNYQPMPLQYMCHMNYAYIDNAQMSQNIPNEAFRLRTSIPGHVNPTAEWTAYMKELEQSGEIIGQLERPDMYDPEICFFGENLNNYIEQAEFEMKKDNQQFFIRFNTAEFPYTTRWLLHNADQKVAAFALPATCLPEGYSAAQKAGSLIQLAPHEKRSFTVITGMK
;
A
#
# COMPACT_ATOMS: atom_id res chain seq x y z
N MET A 1 -3.16 5.84 -17.52
CA MET A 1 -1.91 6.18 -18.29
C MET A 1 -0.81 6.39 -17.28
N PHE A 2 0.29 5.65 -17.38
CA PHE A 2 1.44 5.85 -16.51
C PHE A 2 2.28 7.03 -17.01
N LYS A 3 2.73 7.88 -16.09
CA LYS A 3 3.66 8.97 -16.37
C LYS A 3 4.83 8.84 -15.40
N GLU A 4 6.04 8.76 -15.93
CA GLU A 4 7.25 8.68 -15.10
C GLU A 4 7.39 9.91 -14.22
N PRO A 5 7.74 9.75 -12.93
CA PRO A 5 8.04 10.86 -12.05
C PRO A 5 9.29 11.59 -12.53
N LYS A 6 9.31 12.90 -12.37
CA LYS A 6 10.48 13.72 -12.57
C LYS A 6 11.20 13.90 -11.24
N LEU A 7 12.46 14.29 -11.28
CA LEU A 7 13.20 14.62 -10.06
C LEU A 7 12.44 15.68 -9.24
N GLY A 8 12.21 15.37 -7.95
CA GLY A 8 11.44 16.21 -7.04
C GLY A 8 9.92 16.09 -7.17
N SER A 9 9.41 15.19 -8.00
CA SER A 9 7.96 14.92 -8.07
C SER A 9 7.49 14.12 -6.85
N GLU A 10 6.25 14.39 -6.46
CA GLU A 10 5.49 13.57 -5.51
C GLU A 10 4.63 12.54 -6.27
N ILE A 11 4.11 11.54 -5.56
CA ILE A 11 3.29 10.49 -6.20
C ILE A 11 2.03 11.06 -6.88
N VAL A 12 1.48 12.14 -6.37
CA VAL A 12 0.32 12.84 -6.98
C VAL A 12 0.63 13.54 -8.31
N ASP A 13 1.91 13.79 -8.59
CA ASP A 13 2.36 14.36 -9.87
C ASP A 13 2.44 13.33 -10.99
N THR A 14 2.15 12.07 -10.69
CA THR A 14 2.21 10.96 -11.64
C THR A 14 0.84 10.35 -11.83
N TYR A 15 0.60 9.73 -12.99
CA TYR A 15 -0.47 8.76 -13.13
C TYR A 15 0.09 7.40 -12.71
N GLY A 16 -0.50 6.83 -11.66
CA GLY A 16 0.01 5.68 -10.94
C GLY A 16 0.44 4.49 -11.80
N CYS A 17 1.38 3.76 -11.29
CA CYS A 17 1.80 2.44 -11.78
C CYS A 17 0.92 1.34 -11.17
N PHE A 18 1.12 0.08 -11.61
CA PHE A 18 0.45 -1.08 -11.00
C PHE A 18 0.80 -1.20 -9.51
N ALA A 19 2.08 -1.04 -9.16
CA ALA A 19 2.51 -1.12 -7.77
C ALA A 19 3.67 -0.15 -7.49
N PHE A 20 3.70 0.37 -6.27
CA PHE A 20 4.82 1.15 -5.75
C PHE A 20 5.00 0.90 -4.25
N HIS A 21 6.19 1.19 -3.77
CA HIS A 21 6.53 1.15 -2.35
C HIS A 21 6.24 2.50 -1.71
N SER A 22 5.23 2.54 -0.84
CA SER A 22 4.81 3.74 -0.11
C SER A 22 5.51 3.81 1.25
N GLY A 23 6.07 4.91 1.58
CA GLY A 23 6.82 5.12 2.84
C GLY A 23 8.14 5.86 2.57
N LEU A 24 9.21 5.74 3.33
CA LEU A 24 9.50 4.81 4.44
C LEU A 24 9.58 5.54 5.80
N LEU A 25 10.03 6.81 5.82
CA LEU A 25 10.09 7.61 7.06
C LEU A 25 8.69 8.03 7.51
N ALA A 26 7.78 8.18 6.57
CA ALA A 26 6.36 8.47 6.79
C ALA A 26 5.52 7.82 5.70
N ASN A 27 4.23 7.55 5.96
CA ASN A 27 3.34 6.91 4.98
C ASN A 27 1.92 7.46 5.06
N GLY A 28 1.23 7.45 3.91
CA GLY A 28 -0.17 7.84 3.80
C GLY A 28 -0.40 9.33 3.73
N CYS A 29 -1.61 9.75 4.07
CA CYS A 29 -2.03 11.14 4.03
C CYS A 29 -1.45 11.90 5.22
N PRO A 30 -0.67 12.99 5.02
CA PRO A 30 -0.18 13.80 6.12
C PRO A 30 -1.34 14.43 6.89
N GLY A 31 -1.30 14.34 8.22
CA GLY A 31 -2.17 15.09 9.11
C GLY A 31 -1.73 16.55 9.26
N GLU A 32 -2.47 17.34 10.05
CA GLU A 32 -2.16 18.77 10.25
C GLU A 32 -0.77 19.02 10.86
N GLU A 33 -0.27 18.08 11.66
CA GLU A 33 1.04 18.17 12.31
C GLU A 33 2.18 17.60 11.45
N ASP A 34 1.86 16.94 10.33
CA ASP A 34 2.82 16.29 9.46
C ASP A 34 3.31 17.21 8.35
N THR A 35 4.56 17.02 7.93
CA THR A 35 5.20 17.82 6.85
C THR A 35 5.71 16.97 5.69
N HIS A 36 5.44 15.67 5.71
CA HIS A 36 5.83 14.76 4.65
C HIS A 36 4.89 14.83 3.45
N PRO A 37 5.33 14.49 2.23
CA PRO A 37 4.45 14.38 1.07
C PRO A 37 3.50 13.19 1.21
N LEU A 38 2.43 13.16 0.43
CA LEU A 38 1.52 12.01 0.35
C LEU A 38 2.33 10.73 0.08
N HIS A 39 2.12 9.70 0.90
CA HIS A 39 2.82 8.41 0.85
C HIS A 39 4.34 8.44 1.11
N GLY A 40 4.85 9.54 1.67
CA GLY A 40 6.25 9.62 2.10
C GLY A 40 7.23 9.96 0.97
N GLU A 41 8.51 9.81 1.25
CA GLU A 41 9.62 10.24 0.39
C GLU A 41 10.05 9.20 -0.65
N PHE A 42 9.71 7.92 -0.44
CA PHE A 42 10.25 6.82 -1.23
C PHE A 42 9.56 6.56 -2.59
N PRO A 43 8.22 6.77 -2.77
CA PRO A 43 7.51 6.37 -4.00
C PRO A 43 8.07 6.92 -5.30
N CYS A 44 8.61 8.14 -5.28
CA CYS A 44 9.19 8.82 -6.44
C CYS A 44 10.71 8.98 -6.35
N SER A 45 11.36 8.26 -5.45
CA SER A 45 12.81 8.29 -5.31
C SER A 45 13.51 7.71 -6.54
N GLN A 46 14.56 8.38 -6.96
CA GLN A 46 15.41 7.89 -8.05
C GLN A 46 16.32 6.79 -7.53
N MET A 47 16.22 5.60 -8.10
CA MET A 47 17.10 4.49 -7.75
C MET A 47 18.54 4.77 -8.22
N GLU A 48 19.52 4.49 -7.38
CA GLU A 48 20.94 4.64 -7.72
C GLU A 48 21.37 3.58 -8.71
N MET A 49 20.84 2.37 -8.57
CA MET A 49 21.11 1.26 -9.46
C MET A 49 19.87 0.39 -9.62
N SER A 50 19.67 -0.11 -10.86
CA SER A 50 18.65 -1.12 -11.13
C SER A 50 19.23 -2.16 -12.11
N TYR A 51 19.00 -3.44 -11.83
CA TYR A 51 19.51 -4.52 -12.68
C TYR A 51 18.60 -5.74 -12.68
N LEU A 52 18.68 -6.51 -13.76
CA LEU A 52 17.97 -7.78 -13.90
C LEU A 52 18.93 -8.94 -13.65
N ARG A 53 18.49 -9.91 -12.86
CA ARG A 53 19.13 -11.23 -12.73
C ARG A 53 18.25 -12.29 -13.36
N PHE A 54 18.86 -13.15 -14.16
CA PHE A 54 18.20 -14.25 -14.83
C PHE A 54 18.76 -15.58 -14.31
N SER A 55 17.88 -16.54 -14.11
CA SER A 55 18.21 -17.93 -13.91
C SER A 55 17.31 -18.81 -14.79
N GLU A 56 17.49 -20.13 -14.76
CA GLU A 56 16.62 -21.06 -15.49
C GLU A 56 15.18 -21.04 -14.96
N GLU A 57 14.97 -20.66 -13.69
CA GLU A 57 13.69 -20.75 -13.01
C GLU A 57 13.02 -19.40 -12.77
N LYS A 58 13.76 -18.29 -12.79
CA LYS A 58 13.21 -16.97 -12.42
C LYS A 58 13.95 -15.78 -13.00
N ILE A 59 13.23 -14.68 -13.10
CA ILE A 59 13.75 -13.35 -13.41
C ILE A 59 13.54 -12.49 -12.17
N MET A 60 14.55 -11.72 -11.77
CA MET A 60 14.50 -10.81 -10.63
C MET A 60 14.93 -9.42 -11.07
N LEU A 61 14.10 -8.43 -10.82
CA LEU A 61 14.45 -7.01 -10.92
C LEU A 61 14.84 -6.53 -9.53
N PHE A 62 16.07 -6.06 -9.38
CA PHE A 62 16.57 -5.42 -8.16
C PHE A 62 16.81 -3.94 -8.42
N SER A 63 16.57 -3.14 -7.38
CA SER A 63 16.99 -1.75 -7.35
C SER A 63 17.60 -1.44 -5.99
N GLU A 64 18.45 -0.43 -5.94
CA GLU A 64 19.09 0.04 -4.72
C GLU A 64 18.87 1.54 -4.60
N PHE A 65 18.56 1.97 -3.40
CA PHE A 65 18.33 3.36 -3.02
C PHE A 65 18.96 3.63 -1.67
N GLU A 66 19.74 4.70 -1.57
CA GLU A 66 20.29 5.19 -0.32
C GLU A 66 19.75 6.58 -0.02
N TYR A 67 19.10 6.72 1.13
CA TYR A 67 18.59 7.99 1.63
C TYR A 67 19.58 8.56 2.63
N VAL A 68 20.05 9.77 2.37
CA VAL A 68 20.95 10.50 3.26
C VAL A 68 20.44 11.92 3.47
N LYS A 69 20.23 12.29 4.72
CA LYS A 69 19.89 13.66 5.09
C LYS A 69 20.79 14.14 6.22
N GLY A 70 21.51 15.22 5.98
CA GLY A 70 22.29 15.88 7.03
C GLY A 70 21.36 16.31 8.18
N PHE A 71 21.70 15.95 9.42
CA PHE A 71 20.87 16.09 10.62
C PHE A 71 19.53 15.38 10.52
N GLY A 72 19.48 14.24 9.83
CA GLY A 72 18.30 13.41 9.62
C GLY A 72 18.65 11.95 9.61
N HIS A 73 17.86 11.15 8.90
CA HIS A 73 18.03 9.71 8.80
C HIS A 73 18.98 9.33 7.66
N HIS A 74 19.57 8.14 7.81
CA HIS A 74 20.40 7.50 6.80
C HIS A 74 19.98 6.04 6.70
N TYR A 75 19.45 5.62 5.55
CA TYR A 75 19.00 4.26 5.33
C TYR A 75 19.23 3.79 3.90
N GLN A 76 19.31 2.47 3.72
CA GLN A 76 19.27 1.82 2.42
C GLN A 76 17.92 1.11 2.26
N ALA A 77 17.37 1.16 1.04
CA ALA A 77 16.23 0.38 0.62
C ALA A 77 16.55 -0.42 -0.64
N VAL A 78 16.18 -1.70 -0.65
CA VAL A 78 16.42 -2.62 -1.77
C VAL A 78 15.09 -3.24 -2.22
N PRO A 79 14.32 -2.53 -3.05
CA PRO A 79 13.12 -3.11 -3.64
C PRO A 79 13.49 -4.16 -4.69
N ASN A 80 12.71 -5.24 -4.73
CA ASN A 80 12.85 -6.23 -5.79
C ASN A 80 11.50 -6.83 -6.21
N VAL A 81 11.44 -7.27 -7.46
CA VAL A 81 10.32 -8.05 -8.01
C VAL A 81 10.88 -9.34 -8.58
N THR A 82 10.30 -10.46 -8.16
CA THR A 82 10.66 -11.80 -8.65
C THR A 82 9.49 -12.41 -9.41
N MET A 83 9.76 -12.89 -10.63
CA MET A 83 8.82 -13.69 -11.42
C MET A 83 9.42 -15.07 -11.65
N TYR A 84 8.66 -16.11 -11.33
CA TYR A 84 9.07 -17.49 -11.58
C TYR A 84 8.59 -17.95 -12.94
N LYS A 85 9.37 -18.82 -13.56
CA LYS A 85 9.02 -19.46 -14.83
C LYS A 85 7.71 -20.24 -14.65
N ASP A 86 6.85 -20.17 -15.66
CA ASP A 86 5.55 -20.86 -15.72
C ASP A 86 4.60 -20.53 -14.56
N ALA A 87 4.83 -19.40 -13.84
CA ALA A 87 3.96 -18.91 -12.78
C ALA A 87 3.12 -17.73 -13.24
N THR A 88 1.88 -17.67 -12.74
CA THR A 88 0.93 -16.55 -12.95
C THR A 88 1.03 -15.50 -11.85
N GLN A 89 2.05 -15.57 -11.01
CA GLN A 89 2.26 -14.72 -9.85
C GLN A 89 3.65 -14.09 -9.85
N LEU A 90 3.75 -12.99 -9.14
CA LEU A 90 5.01 -12.32 -8.85
C LEU A 90 5.14 -12.07 -7.35
N GLN A 91 6.38 -11.96 -6.90
CA GLN A 91 6.72 -11.57 -5.55
C GLN A 91 7.28 -10.15 -5.58
N ILE A 92 6.70 -9.26 -4.77
CA ILE A 92 7.19 -7.90 -4.52
C ILE A 92 7.82 -7.92 -3.13
N SER A 93 9.08 -7.54 -3.03
CA SER A 93 9.80 -7.50 -1.76
C SER A 93 10.54 -6.19 -1.58
N LEU A 94 10.72 -5.82 -0.33
CA LEU A 94 11.48 -4.66 0.08
C LEU A 94 12.34 -5.02 1.29
N GLU A 95 13.63 -4.74 1.21
CA GLU A 95 14.52 -4.75 2.36
C GLU A 95 14.89 -3.31 2.72
N VAL A 96 14.81 -2.96 4.00
CA VAL A 96 15.18 -1.63 4.53
C VAL A 96 16.17 -1.81 5.65
N GLN A 97 17.28 -1.08 5.60
CA GLN A 97 18.31 -1.07 6.64
C GLN A 97 18.57 0.35 7.15
N ASN A 98 18.49 0.54 8.45
CA ASN A 98 18.98 1.77 9.07
C ASN A 98 20.52 1.78 9.07
N LEU A 99 21.13 2.71 8.38
CA LEU A 99 22.58 2.84 8.26
C LEU A 99 23.20 3.75 9.32
N SER A 100 22.40 4.38 10.18
CA SER A 100 22.91 5.22 11.28
C SER A 100 23.68 4.38 12.31
N ASN A 101 24.76 4.96 12.85
CA ASN A 101 25.52 4.36 13.92
C ASN A 101 24.92 4.61 15.33
N TYR A 102 23.96 5.51 15.46
CA TYR A 102 23.48 5.94 16.79
C TYR A 102 21.97 6.25 16.86
N GLN A 103 21.34 6.57 15.73
CA GLN A 103 19.97 7.06 15.72
C GLN A 103 18.99 5.97 15.25
N PRO A 104 17.94 5.66 16.02
CA PRO A 104 16.85 4.82 15.51
C PRO A 104 16.10 5.54 14.38
N MET A 105 15.55 4.76 13.46
CA MET A 105 14.82 5.25 12.29
C MET A 105 13.35 4.83 12.41
N PRO A 106 12.39 5.75 12.26
CA PRO A 106 10.99 5.37 12.09
C PRO A 106 10.81 4.65 10.76
N LEU A 107 9.99 3.62 10.74
CA LEU A 107 9.66 2.89 9.52
C LEU A 107 8.16 2.71 9.39
N GLN A 108 7.62 3.25 8.31
CA GLN A 108 6.25 3.06 7.85
C GLN A 108 6.30 2.57 6.41
N TYR A 109 5.66 1.45 6.13
CA TYR A 109 5.67 0.89 4.78
C TYR A 109 4.29 0.37 4.37
N MET A 110 3.91 0.61 3.12
CA MET A 110 2.75 0.01 2.48
C MET A 110 3.13 -0.43 1.06
N CYS A 111 2.84 -1.69 0.73
CA CYS A 111 2.90 -2.17 -0.64
C CYS A 111 1.61 -1.76 -1.37
N HIS A 112 1.70 -0.69 -2.15
CA HIS A 112 0.53 -0.11 -2.82
C HIS A 112 0.35 -0.74 -4.20
N MET A 113 -0.76 -1.46 -4.41
CA MET A 113 -1.06 -2.16 -5.66
C MET A 113 -2.39 -1.71 -6.23
N ASN A 114 -2.36 -1.11 -7.43
CA ASN A 114 -3.51 -0.54 -8.14
C ASN A 114 -4.09 -1.54 -9.14
N TYR A 115 -4.83 -2.54 -8.66
CA TYR A 115 -5.58 -3.41 -9.56
C TYR A 115 -6.67 -2.62 -10.30
N ALA A 116 -6.86 -2.96 -11.57
CA ALA A 116 -7.92 -2.37 -12.35
C ALA A 116 -9.29 -2.74 -11.77
N TYR A 117 -10.17 -1.76 -11.72
CA TYR A 117 -11.57 -1.98 -11.37
C TYR A 117 -12.24 -2.91 -12.38
N ILE A 118 -13.01 -3.86 -11.90
CA ILE A 118 -13.78 -4.81 -12.73
C ILE A 118 -15.23 -4.77 -12.28
N ASP A 119 -16.14 -4.38 -13.16
CA ASP A 119 -17.58 -4.29 -12.85
C ASP A 119 -18.12 -5.60 -12.27
N ASN A 120 -18.81 -5.49 -11.14
CA ASN A 120 -19.41 -6.61 -10.41
C ASN A 120 -18.42 -7.70 -9.95
N ALA A 121 -17.13 -7.42 -9.86
CA ALA A 121 -16.18 -8.34 -9.25
C ALA A 121 -16.49 -8.54 -7.77
N GLN A 122 -16.34 -9.78 -7.31
CA GLN A 122 -16.44 -10.13 -5.89
C GLN A 122 -15.07 -10.03 -5.23
N MET A 123 -15.02 -9.38 -4.09
CA MET A 123 -13.84 -9.30 -3.23
C MET A 123 -14.07 -10.14 -1.98
N SER A 124 -13.08 -10.95 -1.63
CA SER A 124 -13.11 -11.81 -0.45
C SER A 124 -11.76 -11.83 0.26
N GLN A 125 -11.76 -12.26 1.49
CA GLN A 125 -10.56 -12.44 2.31
C GLN A 125 -10.75 -13.57 3.32
N ASN A 126 -9.63 -14.12 3.80
CA ASN A 126 -9.62 -15.12 4.88
C ASN A 126 -9.57 -14.52 6.29
N ILE A 127 -9.81 -13.22 6.41
CA ILE A 127 -9.86 -12.45 7.66
C ILE A 127 -11.32 -12.03 7.88
N PRO A 128 -11.85 -12.10 9.10
CA PRO A 128 -13.23 -11.75 9.38
C PRO A 128 -13.48 -10.24 9.21
N ASN A 129 -14.74 -9.89 8.86
CA ASN A 129 -15.11 -8.50 8.57
C ASN A 129 -14.96 -7.56 9.77
N GLU A 130 -15.04 -8.06 11.00
CA GLU A 130 -14.81 -7.28 12.22
C GLU A 130 -13.39 -6.73 12.38
N ALA A 131 -12.42 -7.25 11.62
CA ALA A 131 -11.09 -6.69 11.53
C ALA A 131 -11.04 -5.38 10.72
N PHE A 132 -12.13 -5.04 10.01
CA PHE A 132 -12.18 -3.91 9.09
C PHE A 132 -13.12 -2.83 9.61
N ARG A 133 -12.76 -1.58 9.32
CA ARG A 133 -13.63 -0.43 9.51
C ARG A 133 -13.58 0.52 8.31
N LEU A 134 -14.68 1.22 8.07
CA LEU A 134 -14.72 2.30 7.10
C LEU A 134 -13.84 3.46 7.57
N ARG A 135 -13.04 4.02 6.66
CA ARG A 135 -12.35 5.28 6.90
C ARG A 135 -13.35 6.42 6.83
N THR A 136 -13.45 7.22 7.89
CA THR A 136 -14.32 8.39 7.94
C THR A 136 -13.57 9.72 7.83
N SER A 137 -12.24 9.72 7.96
CA SER A 137 -11.39 10.88 7.70
C SER A 137 -11.38 11.23 6.21
N ILE A 138 -11.44 12.52 5.89
CA ILE A 138 -11.40 13.04 4.51
C ILE A 138 -10.04 13.69 4.31
N PRO A 139 -9.15 13.11 3.47
CA PRO A 139 -7.85 13.73 3.19
C PRO A 139 -7.98 15.01 2.40
N GLY A 140 -6.98 15.90 2.53
CA GLY A 140 -7.00 17.22 1.90
C GLY A 140 -7.05 17.23 0.38
N HIS A 141 -6.70 16.12 -0.29
CA HIS A 141 -6.78 15.98 -1.75
C HIS A 141 -8.15 15.45 -2.24
N VAL A 142 -9.04 15.08 -1.33
CA VAL A 142 -10.37 14.51 -1.63
C VAL A 142 -11.44 15.61 -1.56
N ASN A 143 -12.25 15.71 -2.61
CA ASN A 143 -13.36 16.66 -2.70
C ASN A 143 -14.71 15.89 -2.70
N PRO A 144 -15.37 15.70 -1.55
CA PRO A 144 -16.57 14.89 -1.45
C PRO A 144 -17.76 15.56 -2.14
N THR A 145 -18.58 14.75 -2.85
CA THR A 145 -19.90 15.17 -3.35
C THR A 145 -20.97 14.92 -2.29
N ALA A 146 -22.17 15.47 -2.49
CA ALA A 146 -23.31 15.21 -1.61
C ALA A 146 -23.76 13.74 -1.65
N GLU A 147 -23.76 13.14 -2.84
CA GLU A 147 -24.11 11.74 -3.08
C GLU A 147 -23.11 10.80 -2.40
N TRP A 148 -21.82 11.04 -2.58
CA TRP A 148 -20.76 10.30 -1.91
C TRP A 148 -20.87 10.42 -0.38
N THR A 149 -21.11 11.64 0.12
CA THR A 149 -21.26 11.87 1.57
C THR A 149 -22.45 11.12 2.15
N ALA A 150 -23.57 11.02 1.41
CA ALA A 150 -24.73 10.26 1.81
C ALA A 150 -24.42 8.75 1.84
N TYR A 151 -23.70 8.25 0.83
CA TYR A 151 -23.30 6.85 0.77
C TYR A 151 -22.31 6.45 1.87
N MET A 152 -21.35 7.32 2.18
CA MET A 152 -20.43 7.08 3.30
C MET A 152 -21.18 6.96 4.65
N LYS A 153 -22.23 7.74 4.87
CA LYS A 153 -23.11 7.61 6.06
C LYS A 153 -23.90 6.31 6.06
N GLU A 154 -24.37 5.86 4.90
CA GLU A 154 -25.06 4.58 4.77
C GLU A 154 -24.11 3.42 5.14
N LEU A 155 -22.88 3.42 4.63
CA LEU A 155 -21.86 2.42 4.96
C LEU A 155 -21.46 2.46 6.45
N GLU A 156 -21.30 3.65 7.02
CA GLU A 156 -20.99 3.80 8.43
C GLU A 156 -22.10 3.25 9.35
N GLN A 157 -23.38 3.52 9.00
CA GLN A 157 -24.53 3.06 9.77
C GLN A 157 -24.79 1.56 9.63
N SER A 158 -24.58 0.99 8.45
CA SER A 158 -24.76 -0.44 8.20
C SER A 158 -23.59 -1.28 8.73
N GLY A 159 -22.40 -0.71 8.83
CA GLY A 159 -21.17 -1.45 9.12
C GLY A 159 -20.76 -2.39 7.98
N GLU A 160 -21.32 -2.18 6.79
CA GLU A 160 -21.02 -3.00 5.62
C GLU A 160 -19.60 -2.78 5.14
N ILE A 161 -18.91 -3.89 4.85
CA ILE A 161 -17.63 -3.89 4.13
C ILE A 161 -17.93 -4.32 2.69
N ILE A 162 -17.72 -3.40 1.74
CA ILE A 162 -18.01 -3.66 0.32
C ILE A 162 -17.29 -4.93 -0.14
N GLY A 163 -18.08 -5.96 -0.43
CA GLY A 163 -17.63 -7.27 -0.91
C GLY A 163 -17.85 -7.47 -2.42
N GLN A 164 -18.58 -6.56 -3.08
CA GLN A 164 -18.83 -6.61 -4.51
C GLN A 164 -18.78 -5.22 -5.13
N LEU A 165 -18.16 -5.12 -6.30
CA LEU A 165 -17.95 -3.85 -7.03
C LEU A 165 -19.15 -3.54 -7.94
N GLU A 166 -20.32 -3.22 -7.35
CA GLU A 166 -21.58 -3.06 -8.06
C GLU A 166 -22.10 -1.62 -8.13
N ARG A 167 -21.47 -0.69 -7.42
CA ARG A 167 -21.89 0.72 -7.35
C ARG A 167 -20.76 1.68 -7.74
N PRO A 168 -20.23 1.62 -8.97
CA PRO A 168 -19.08 2.42 -9.40
C PRO A 168 -19.30 3.93 -9.23
N ASP A 169 -20.52 4.41 -9.41
CA ASP A 169 -20.87 5.84 -9.29
C ASP A 169 -20.69 6.39 -7.85
N MET A 170 -20.59 5.49 -6.85
CA MET A 170 -20.42 5.84 -5.44
C MET A 170 -18.96 5.82 -4.99
N TYR A 171 -18.01 5.46 -5.87
CA TYR A 171 -16.59 5.32 -5.49
C TYR A 171 -15.74 6.52 -5.91
N ASP A 172 -16.37 7.63 -6.31
CA ASP A 172 -15.73 8.92 -6.54
C ASP A 172 -16.08 9.89 -5.40
N PRO A 173 -15.11 10.47 -4.67
CA PRO A 173 -13.67 10.54 -4.96
C PRO A 173 -12.85 9.32 -4.50
N GLU A 174 -13.24 8.59 -3.50
CA GLU A 174 -12.65 7.31 -3.06
C GLU A 174 -13.42 6.69 -1.88
N ILE A 175 -13.31 5.38 -1.70
CA ILE A 175 -13.74 4.69 -0.49
C ILE A 175 -12.61 3.84 0.06
N CYS A 176 -12.34 3.97 1.36
CA CYS A 176 -11.30 3.20 2.04
C CYS A 176 -11.88 2.40 3.20
N PHE A 177 -11.45 1.14 3.31
CA PHE A 177 -11.63 0.32 4.51
C PHE A 177 -10.27 -0.04 5.08
N PHE A 178 -10.10 0.13 6.37
CA PHE A 178 -8.89 -0.22 7.10
C PHE A 178 -9.05 -1.56 7.77
N GLY A 179 -8.14 -2.49 7.49
CA GLY A 179 -7.96 -3.72 8.24
C GLY A 179 -6.86 -3.53 9.28
N GLU A 180 -7.13 -3.91 10.53
CA GLU A 180 -6.26 -3.60 11.66
C GLU A 180 -5.95 -4.85 12.49
N ASN A 181 -4.72 -4.93 13.00
CA ASN A 181 -4.25 -6.00 13.89
C ASN A 181 -4.51 -7.41 13.30
N LEU A 182 -4.24 -7.58 12.00
CA LEU A 182 -4.53 -8.79 11.25
C LEU A 182 -3.84 -10.03 11.85
N ASN A 183 -2.69 -9.85 12.48
CA ASN A 183 -1.95 -10.87 13.20
C ASN A 183 -2.68 -11.47 14.42
N ASN A 184 -3.74 -10.83 14.90
CA ASN A 184 -4.61 -11.42 15.94
C ASN A 184 -5.57 -12.48 15.36
N TYR A 185 -5.76 -12.54 14.06
CA TYR A 185 -6.71 -13.41 13.38
C TYR A 185 -6.05 -14.54 12.61
N ILE A 186 -4.96 -14.25 11.89
CA ILE A 186 -4.31 -15.21 11.01
C ILE A 186 -2.84 -14.87 10.79
N GLU A 187 -2.01 -15.87 10.51
CA GLU A 187 -0.58 -15.69 10.18
C GLU A 187 -0.39 -15.28 8.71
N GLN A 188 -1.12 -15.92 7.79
CA GLN A 188 -1.07 -15.64 6.35
C GLN A 188 -2.40 -15.05 5.87
N ALA A 189 -2.39 -13.75 5.58
CA ALA A 189 -3.53 -13.08 4.98
C ALA A 189 -3.60 -13.38 3.48
N GLU A 190 -4.81 -13.66 2.99
CA GLU A 190 -5.10 -13.81 1.58
C GLU A 190 -6.36 -13.04 1.22
N PHE A 191 -6.25 -12.23 0.19
CA PHE A 191 -7.32 -11.43 -0.40
C PHE A 191 -7.50 -11.83 -1.85
N GLU A 192 -8.73 -11.82 -2.32
CA GLU A 192 -9.07 -12.16 -3.69
C GLU A 192 -10.03 -11.14 -4.30
N MET A 193 -9.89 -10.94 -5.60
CA MET A 193 -10.87 -10.25 -6.45
C MET A 193 -11.17 -11.15 -7.63
N LYS A 194 -12.46 -11.53 -7.79
CA LYS A 194 -12.89 -12.52 -8.77
C LYS A 194 -14.04 -12.02 -9.63
N LYS A 195 -13.92 -12.25 -10.94
CA LYS A 195 -15.00 -12.09 -11.92
C LYS A 195 -14.88 -13.14 -13.01
N ASP A 196 -15.94 -13.91 -13.23
CA ASP A 196 -15.98 -15.00 -14.20
C ASP A 196 -14.79 -15.98 -14.01
N ASN A 197 -13.91 -16.11 -15.03
CA ASN A 197 -12.73 -16.97 -14.98
C ASN A 197 -11.47 -16.22 -14.53
N GLN A 198 -11.56 -14.96 -14.15
CA GLN A 198 -10.45 -14.16 -13.65
C GLN A 198 -10.49 -14.14 -12.12
N GLN A 199 -9.40 -14.54 -11.50
CA GLN A 199 -9.25 -14.53 -10.05
C GLN A 199 -7.88 -14.01 -9.69
N PHE A 200 -7.84 -12.78 -9.19
CA PHE A 200 -6.63 -12.14 -8.68
C PHE A 200 -6.50 -12.39 -7.19
N PHE A 201 -5.27 -12.45 -6.70
CA PHE A 201 -5.01 -12.63 -5.29
C PHE A 201 -3.83 -11.79 -4.80
N ILE A 202 -3.84 -11.52 -3.50
CA ILE A 202 -2.75 -10.89 -2.76
C ILE A 202 -2.57 -11.70 -1.49
N ARG A 203 -1.32 -12.12 -1.19
CA ARG A 203 -0.97 -12.90 0.00
C ARG A 203 0.25 -12.32 0.69
N PHE A 204 0.20 -12.22 2.02
CA PHE A 204 1.30 -11.69 2.84
C PHE A 204 1.25 -12.24 4.27
N ASN A 205 2.39 -12.17 4.97
CA ASN A 205 2.50 -12.51 6.39
C ASN A 205 2.04 -11.33 7.26
N THR A 206 1.12 -11.56 8.17
CA THR A 206 0.54 -10.53 9.05
C THR A 206 1.50 -10.04 10.13
N ALA A 207 2.56 -10.78 10.44
CA ALA A 207 3.64 -10.30 11.30
C ALA A 207 4.52 -9.23 10.61
N GLU A 208 4.61 -9.28 9.26
CA GLU A 208 5.25 -8.23 8.47
C GLU A 208 4.29 -7.05 8.24
N PHE A 209 3.01 -7.36 7.98
CA PHE A 209 1.97 -6.39 7.66
C PHE A 209 0.73 -6.58 8.54
N PRO A 210 0.73 -6.05 9.77
CA PRO A 210 -0.42 -6.17 10.65
C PRO A 210 -1.63 -5.30 10.25
N TYR A 211 -1.49 -4.50 9.20
CA TYR A 211 -2.53 -3.63 8.66
C TYR A 211 -2.70 -3.86 7.16
N THR A 212 -3.87 -3.47 6.66
CA THR A 212 -4.16 -3.40 5.21
C THR A 212 -5.18 -2.30 4.93
N THR A 213 -5.21 -1.82 3.70
CA THR A 213 -6.25 -0.91 3.21
C THR A 213 -6.91 -1.51 1.98
N ARG A 214 -8.24 -1.50 1.93
CA ARG A 214 -9.00 -1.64 0.68
C ARG A 214 -9.34 -0.25 0.20
N TRP A 215 -8.87 0.10 -0.99
CA TRP A 215 -9.09 1.41 -1.59
C TRP A 215 -9.77 1.28 -2.95
N LEU A 216 -10.93 1.92 -3.08
CA LEU A 216 -11.76 1.89 -4.29
C LEU A 216 -11.88 3.31 -4.83
N LEU A 217 -11.62 3.48 -6.11
CA LEU A 217 -11.79 4.73 -6.84
C LEU A 217 -12.32 4.42 -8.24
N HIS A 218 -13.44 5.04 -8.62
CA HIS A 218 -13.97 4.89 -9.95
C HIS A 218 -14.57 6.20 -10.45
N ASN A 219 -13.91 6.81 -11.42
CA ASN A 219 -14.41 7.94 -12.17
C ASN A 219 -14.05 7.82 -13.66
N ALA A 220 -14.22 8.87 -14.44
CA ALA A 220 -13.98 8.85 -15.89
C ALA A 220 -12.52 8.52 -16.25
N ASP A 221 -11.57 8.99 -15.44
CA ASP A 221 -10.13 8.89 -15.70
C ASP A 221 -9.44 7.79 -14.94
N GLN A 222 -9.96 7.44 -13.74
CA GLN A 222 -9.34 6.48 -12.80
C GLN A 222 -10.33 5.39 -12.42
N LYS A 223 -9.91 4.15 -12.58
CA LYS A 223 -10.72 2.96 -12.30
C LYS A 223 -9.86 1.93 -11.57
N VAL A 224 -9.85 2.02 -10.25
CA VAL A 224 -8.97 1.23 -9.38
C VAL A 224 -9.79 0.48 -8.34
N ALA A 225 -9.43 -0.79 -8.14
CA ALA A 225 -9.87 -1.62 -7.02
C ALA A 225 -8.64 -2.20 -6.31
N ALA A 226 -8.00 -1.42 -5.46
CA ALA A 226 -6.93 -1.90 -4.59
C ALA A 226 -7.56 -2.70 -3.45
N PHE A 227 -7.88 -3.96 -3.72
CA PHE A 227 -8.66 -4.81 -2.80
C PHE A 227 -7.89 -5.24 -1.55
N ALA A 228 -6.55 -5.09 -1.55
CA ALA A 228 -5.71 -5.11 -0.36
C ALA A 228 -4.38 -4.37 -0.60
N LEU A 229 -4.01 -3.50 0.32
CA LEU A 229 -2.74 -2.78 0.38
C LEU A 229 -2.06 -3.13 1.70
N PRO A 230 -1.20 -4.19 1.75
CA PRO A 230 -0.50 -4.59 2.96
C PRO A 230 0.35 -3.47 3.53
N ALA A 231 0.26 -3.21 4.83
CA ALA A 231 0.94 -2.09 5.47
C ALA A 231 1.43 -2.41 6.88
N THR A 232 2.45 -1.69 7.34
CA THR A 232 2.96 -1.76 8.71
C THR A 232 2.16 -0.89 9.68
N CYS A 233 1.39 0.07 9.16
CA CYS A 233 0.51 0.97 9.90
C CYS A 233 -0.61 1.47 8.98
N LEU A 234 -1.61 2.16 9.52
CA LEU A 234 -2.62 2.84 8.70
C LEU A 234 -2.00 4.00 7.91
N PRO A 235 -2.45 4.25 6.66
CA PRO A 235 -1.92 5.31 5.81
C PRO A 235 -2.49 6.70 6.16
N GLU A 236 -2.40 7.09 7.43
CA GLU A 236 -2.94 8.35 7.95
C GLU A 236 -1.85 9.30 8.51
N GLY A 237 -0.62 9.14 8.01
CA GLY A 237 0.51 10.01 8.34
C GLY A 237 1.35 9.54 9.50
N TYR A 238 2.46 10.25 9.72
CA TYR A 238 3.44 9.92 10.74
C TYR A 238 2.87 10.09 12.15
N SER A 239 2.24 11.23 12.42
CA SER A 239 1.70 11.57 13.74
C SER A 239 0.60 10.60 14.16
N ALA A 240 -0.24 10.15 13.23
CA ALA A 240 -1.27 9.15 13.50
C ALA A 240 -0.67 7.80 13.87
N ALA A 241 0.33 7.32 13.12
CA ALA A 241 1.02 6.07 13.43
C ALA A 241 1.76 6.11 14.77
N GLN A 242 2.37 7.25 15.11
CA GLN A 242 3.02 7.46 16.40
C GLN A 242 2.01 7.41 17.55
N LYS A 243 0.88 8.11 17.42
CA LYS A 243 -0.20 8.13 18.44
C LYS A 243 -0.83 6.74 18.62
N ALA A 244 -0.96 5.96 17.54
CA ALA A 244 -1.49 4.60 17.58
C ALA A 244 -0.48 3.55 18.09
N GLY A 245 0.79 3.90 18.28
CA GLY A 245 1.85 2.98 18.68
C GLY A 245 2.20 1.94 17.60
N SER A 246 1.83 2.20 16.34
CA SER A 246 2.09 1.31 15.19
C SER A 246 3.38 1.64 14.43
N LEU A 247 4.07 2.71 14.84
CA LEU A 247 5.31 3.13 14.22
C LEU A 247 6.45 2.17 14.57
N ILE A 248 7.00 1.49 13.57
CA ILE A 248 8.20 0.67 13.74
C ILE A 248 9.40 1.58 13.99
N GLN A 249 10.26 1.20 14.93
CA GLN A 249 11.55 1.85 15.18
C GLN A 249 12.67 0.88 14.85
N LEU A 250 13.41 1.13 13.76
CA LEU A 250 14.61 0.36 13.44
C LEU A 250 15.79 0.88 14.26
N ALA A 251 16.39 0.02 15.09
CA ALA A 251 17.64 0.35 15.77
C ALA A 251 18.77 0.63 14.77
N PRO A 252 19.88 1.27 15.20
CA PRO A 252 21.06 1.40 14.36
C PRO A 252 21.49 0.04 13.78
N HIS A 253 21.73 0.00 12.47
CA HIS A 253 22.09 -1.18 11.67
C HIS A 253 21.00 -2.28 11.59
N GLU A 254 19.85 -2.10 12.22
CA GLU A 254 18.74 -3.06 12.09
C GLU A 254 18.24 -3.09 10.65
N LYS A 255 17.84 -4.28 10.23
CA LYS A 255 17.30 -4.58 8.92
C LYS A 255 15.91 -5.20 9.04
N ARG A 256 14.99 -4.80 8.17
CA ARG A 256 13.67 -5.41 8.01
C ARG A 256 13.41 -5.77 6.55
N SER A 257 12.74 -6.89 6.38
CA SER A 257 12.30 -7.35 5.06
C SER A 257 10.80 -7.55 5.04
N PHE A 258 10.20 -7.29 3.89
CA PHE A 258 8.77 -7.37 3.64
C PHE A 258 8.53 -8.09 2.33
N THR A 259 7.52 -8.96 2.28
CA THR A 259 7.21 -9.73 1.07
C THR A 259 5.71 -9.84 0.83
N VAL A 260 5.30 -9.54 -0.38
CA VAL A 260 3.92 -9.72 -0.87
C VAL A 260 3.95 -10.60 -2.11
N ILE A 261 3.06 -11.58 -2.19
CA ILE A 261 2.85 -12.40 -3.38
C ILE A 261 1.51 -12.02 -3.99
N THR A 262 1.49 -11.77 -5.28
CA THR A 262 0.28 -11.37 -6.00
C THR A 262 0.27 -11.91 -7.42
N GLY A 263 -0.93 -12.09 -8.01
CA GLY A 263 -1.07 -12.63 -9.37
C GLY A 263 -2.47 -13.13 -9.65
N MET A 264 -2.55 -14.13 -10.52
CA MET A 264 -3.79 -14.80 -10.90
C MET A 264 -3.76 -16.28 -10.47
N LYS A 265 -4.93 -16.78 -10.05
CA LYS A 265 -5.18 -18.21 -9.82
C LYS A 265 -5.78 -18.88 -11.04
#